data_2c5d2cf2208103cb84d797ca175c38fe
#
_entry.id   2c5d2cf2208103cb84d797ca175c38fe
#
_cell.length_a   1.000
_cell.length_b   1.000
_cell.length_c   1.000
_cell.angle_alpha   90.00
_cell.angle_beta   90.00
_cell.angle_gamma   90.00
#
_symmetry.space_group_name_H-M   'P 1'
#
loop_
_entity.id
_entity.type
_entity.pdbx_description
1 polymer ?
#
loop_
_entity_poly.entity_id
_entity_poly.type
_entity_poly.pdbx_seq_one_letter_code
_entity_poly.pdbx_strand_id
1 'polypeptide(L)'
;MKDRLIIVSPRQYGYQTDYLKYVEYLSEKYRVVFICLNQGEKKFECDKAEIKYLKLAGKRSSYLWFMIYTFVYITFHSGKVMTTNFSGCRYLKKILPWRKMVVNIRTVSVYKDSSKAAAQNERIRKDALGFDRIIMISKGGAEQLKLPMKKVDIVGLGADVISDTPKTYDSLRLLYVGTMNHRDIPKTIRGFHQYLLASDDSEATYDIIGDGDEFQEIRDYVTANNLSNRIIIHGRKRYNELKPYFDKCNIGVAFVPINEAYRHQPPTKTYEYINSGLYAIATRNQVHEETVHKDSGILINDTTEEFCDALKKIRQTKIDDTLVRNGGIPYLWRTIVMDELATSLEKI
;
A
#
# COMPACT_ATOMS: atom_id res chain seq x y z
N MET A 1 0.28 8.71 32.31
CA MET A 1 -0.69 7.83 31.59
C MET A 1 -0.64 8.19 30.10
N LYS A 2 -0.71 7.22 29.19
CA LYS A 2 -0.80 7.52 27.75
C LYS A 2 -2.13 8.22 27.45
N ASP A 3 -2.08 9.23 26.57
CA ASP A 3 -3.27 9.89 26.05
C ASP A 3 -4.14 8.91 25.26
N ARG A 4 -5.48 9.10 25.28
CA ARG A 4 -6.38 8.25 24.51
C ARG A 4 -6.41 8.70 23.05
N LEU A 5 -6.35 7.72 22.13
CA LEU A 5 -6.64 7.89 20.71
C LEU A 5 -7.86 7.03 20.34
N ILE A 6 -8.92 7.69 19.87
CA ILE A 6 -10.14 7.04 19.39
C ILE A 6 -10.08 6.97 17.88
N ILE A 7 -10.02 5.76 17.32
CA ILE A 7 -10.07 5.51 15.88
C ILE A 7 -11.47 5.03 15.51
N VAL A 8 -12.10 5.69 14.56
CA VAL A 8 -13.48 5.41 14.14
C VAL A 8 -13.51 4.95 12.68
N SER A 9 -13.95 3.73 12.45
CA SER A 9 -14.11 3.17 11.11
C SER A 9 -15.36 2.28 11.05
N PRO A 10 -16.24 2.42 10.04
CA PRO A 10 -17.34 1.47 9.87
C PRO A 10 -16.86 0.11 9.34
N ARG A 11 -15.62 0.00 8.86
CA ARG A 11 -15.02 -1.27 8.44
C ARG A 11 -14.55 -2.06 9.66
N GLN A 12 -14.76 -3.35 9.62
CA GLN A 12 -14.34 -4.24 10.71
C GLN A 12 -12.82 -4.22 10.86
N TYR A 13 -12.34 -4.16 12.10
CA TYR A 13 -10.92 -4.24 12.43
C TYR A 13 -10.32 -5.57 11.96
N GLY A 14 -9.10 -5.53 11.42
CA GLY A 14 -8.38 -6.69 10.91
C GLY A 14 -8.39 -6.84 9.38
N TYR A 15 -9.24 -6.10 8.67
CA TYR A 15 -9.42 -6.23 7.22
C TYR A 15 -8.87 -5.06 6.39
N GLN A 16 -8.18 -4.14 7.05
CA GLN A 16 -7.42 -3.07 6.40
C GLN A 16 -6.02 -3.02 7.02
N THR A 17 -5.01 -3.35 6.25
CA THR A 17 -3.60 -3.41 6.70
C THR A 17 -3.15 -2.11 7.36
N ASP A 18 -3.50 -0.97 6.79
CA ASP A 18 -3.15 0.35 7.34
C ASP A 18 -3.57 0.47 8.81
N TYR A 19 -4.84 0.14 9.10
CA TYR A 19 -5.37 0.29 10.47
C TYR A 19 -4.85 -0.76 11.44
N LEU A 20 -4.47 -1.95 10.96
CA LEU A 20 -3.73 -2.91 11.77
C LEU A 20 -2.40 -2.31 12.21
N LYS A 21 -1.64 -1.76 11.27
CA LYS A 21 -0.34 -1.13 11.52
C LYS A 21 -0.46 0.15 12.34
N TYR A 22 -1.50 0.94 12.12
CA TYR A 22 -1.76 2.12 12.94
C TYR A 22 -2.02 1.74 14.41
N VAL A 23 -2.86 0.74 14.65
CA VAL A 23 -3.11 0.24 16.01
C VAL A 23 -1.85 -0.34 16.62
N GLU A 24 -1.08 -1.14 15.87
CA GLU A 24 0.15 -1.77 16.31
C GLU A 24 1.16 -0.75 16.85
N TYR A 25 1.50 0.26 16.05
CA TYR A 25 2.55 1.22 16.41
C TYR A 25 2.04 2.39 17.26
N LEU A 26 0.84 2.93 17.00
CA LEU A 26 0.30 4.02 17.81
C LEU A 26 0.01 3.60 19.27
N SER A 27 -0.19 2.31 19.52
CA SER A 27 -0.34 1.77 20.88
C SER A 27 0.93 1.91 21.72
N GLU A 28 2.08 2.15 21.11
CA GLU A 28 3.31 2.50 21.82
C GLU A 28 3.19 3.88 22.51
N LYS A 29 2.48 4.82 21.86
CA LYS A 29 2.36 6.22 22.30
C LYS A 29 1.00 6.53 22.94
N TYR A 30 -0.07 5.93 22.47
CA TYR A 30 -1.45 6.19 22.88
C TYR A 30 -2.12 4.96 23.50
N ARG A 31 -3.14 5.19 24.35
CA ARG A 31 -4.15 4.20 24.67
C ARG A 31 -5.17 4.17 23.54
N VAL A 32 -5.02 3.23 22.61
CA VAL A 32 -5.86 3.17 21.41
C VAL A 32 -7.20 2.47 21.69
N VAL A 33 -8.29 3.10 21.25
CA VAL A 33 -9.64 2.53 21.19
C VAL A 33 -10.12 2.57 19.74
N PHE A 34 -10.40 1.41 19.17
CA PHE A 34 -10.88 1.29 17.79
C PHE A 34 -12.37 0.92 17.78
N ILE A 35 -13.21 1.78 17.22
CA ILE A 35 -14.66 1.59 17.14
C ILE A 35 -15.03 1.22 15.72
N CYS A 36 -15.63 0.02 15.53
CA CYS A 36 -16.00 -0.47 14.21
C CYS A 36 -17.34 -1.24 14.21
N LEU A 37 -17.87 -1.45 13.00
CA LEU A 37 -18.98 -2.39 12.81
C LEU A 37 -18.47 -3.83 12.83
N ASN A 38 -19.24 -4.72 13.43
CA ASN A 38 -19.11 -6.15 13.23
C ASN A 38 -19.84 -6.52 11.94
N GLN A 39 -19.08 -6.83 10.89
CA GLN A 39 -19.61 -7.17 9.57
C GLN A 39 -19.85 -8.66 9.39
N GLY A 40 -19.65 -9.47 10.46
CA GLY A 40 -19.82 -10.92 10.44
C GLY A 40 -18.54 -11.68 10.08
N GLU A 41 -17.46 -10.96 9.83
CA GLU A 41 -16.14 -11.54 9.60
C GLU A 41 -15.48 -11.98 10.91
N LYS A 42 -14.42 -12.81 10.81
CA LYS A 42 -13.62 -13.24 11.97
C LYS A 42 -13.13 -12.00 12.73
N LYS A 43 -13.35 -11.96 14.03
CA LYS A 43 -12.81 -10.90 14.89
C LYS A 43 -11.34 -11.12 15.15
N PHE A 44 -10.57 -10.05 15.10
CA PHE A 44 -9.18 -10.04 15.51
C PHE A 44 -9.09 -9.50 16.93
N GLU A 45 -8.41 -10.22 17.79
CA GLU A 45 -8.04 -9.75 19.13
C GLU A 45 -6.78 -8.88 19.02
N CYS A 46 -6.64 -7.92 19.92
CA CYS A 46 -5.49 -7.05 19.99
C CYS A 46 -5.17 -6.71 21.45
N ASP A 47 -4.11 -7.26 21.98
CA ASP A 47 -3.69 -7.01 23.36
C ASP A 47 -3.21 -5.57 23.60
N LYS A 48 -2.88 -4.86 22.52
CA LYS A 48 -2.34 -3.49 22.56
C LYS A 48 -3.42 -2.40 22.52
N ALA A 49 -4.67 -2.75 22.15
CA ALA A 49 -5.75 -1.79 21.95
C ALA A 49 -7.13 -2.36 22.31
N GLU A 50 -8.04 -1.49 22.70
CA GLU A 50 -9.43 -1.86 22.94
C GLU A 50 -10.22 -1.79 21.64
N ILE A 51 -10.75 -2.94 21.14
CA ILE A 51 -11.52 -3.00 19.90
C ILE A 51 -13.01 -3.17 20.22
N LYS A 52 -13.81 -2.18 19.81
CA LYS A 52 -15.27 -2.18 20.00
C LYS A 52 -15.99 -2.57 18.72
N TYR A 53 -16.46 -3.81 18.67
CA TYR A 53 -17.25 -4.36 17.56
C TYR A 53 -18.73 -4.14 17.77
N LEU A 54 -19.35 -3.24 17.00
CA LEU A 54 -20.76 -2.89 17.13
C LEU A 54 -21.62 -3.63 16.10
N LYS A 55 -22.73 -4.21 16.53
CA LYS A 55 -23.70 -4.89 15.67
C LYS A 55 -25.11 -4.77 16.23
N LEU A 56 -26.08 -4.54 15.33
CA LEU A 56 -27.51 -4.72 15.57
C LEU A 56 -28.11 -5.59 14.45
N ALA A 57 -29.34 -6.00 14.61
CA ALA A 57 -30.09 -6.65 13.54
C ALA A 57 -30.31 -5.68 12.37
N GLY A 58 -29.89 -6.08 11.17
CA GLY A 58 -30.00 -5.29 9.94
C GLY A 58 -28.85 -4.29 9.71
N LYS A 59 -28.51 -4.05 8.43
CA LYS A 59 -27.38 -3.19 8.04
C LYS A 59 -27.61 -1.71 8.39
N ARG A 60 -28.81 -1.18 8.14
CA ARG A 60 -29.14 0.23 8.40
C ARG A 60 -29.18 0.55 9.89
N SER A 61 -29.81 -0.31 10.71
CA SER A 61 -29.85 -0.16 12.15
C SER A 61 -28.49 -0.28 12.80
N SER A 62 -27.63 -1.20 12.32
CA SER A 62 -26.25 -1.30 12.79
C SER A 62 -25.44 -0.05 12.50
N TYR A 63 -25.63 0.57 11.32
CA TYR A 63 -24.92 1.80 10.97
C TYR A 63 -25.41 3.00 11.82
N LEU A 64 -26.71 3.13 12.01
CA LEU A 64 -27.26 4.18 12.88
C LEU A 64 -26.77 4.02 14.33
N TRP A 65 -26.80 2.79 14.84
CA TRP A 65 -26.26 2.48 16.17
C TRP A 65 -24.77 2.81 16.28
N PHE A 66 -23.98 2.47 15.26
CA PHE A 66 -22.57 2.82 15.19
C PHE A 66 -22.36 4.33 15.30
N MET A 67 -23.15 5.14 14.60
CA MET A 67 -23.06 6.60 14.66
C MET A 67 -23.43 7.13 16.04
N ILE A 68 -24.54 6.65 16.64
CA ILE A 68 -24.99 7.05 17.97
C ILE A 68 -23.96 6.65 19.03
N TYR A 69 -23.52 5.41 19.02
CA TYR A 69 -22.52 4.91 19.97
C TYR A 69 -21.22 5.71 19.88
N THR A 70 -20.74 5.93 18.67
CA THR A 70 -19.50 6.70 18.43
C THR A 70 -19.64 8.13 18.94
N PHE A 71 -20.79 8.78 18.67
CA PHE A 71 -21.09 10.12 19.17
C PHE A 71 -21.06 10.16 20.70
N VAL A 72 -21.80 9.27 21.37
CA VAL A 72 -21.84 9.17 22.83
C VAL A 72 -20.46 8.89 23.39
N TYR A 73 -19.75 7.94 22.79
CA TYR A 73 -18.40 7.56 23.26
C TYR A 73 -17.43 8.76 23.19
N ILE A 74 -17.38 9.47 22.06
CA ILE A 74 -16.51 10.65 21.89
C ILE A 74 -16.90 11.78 22.85
N THR A 75 -18.20 11.94 23.15
CA THR A 75 -18.68 12.98 24.07
C THR A 75 -18.15 12.76 25.48
N PHE A 76 -18.20 11.52 25.99
CA PHE A 76 -17.86 11.22 27.37
C PHE A 76 -16.41 10.76 27.59
N HIS A 77 -15.62 10.59 26.54
CA HIS A 77 -14.23 10.17 26.66
C HIS A 77 -13.30 11.21 26.02
N SER A 78 -12.42 11.79 26.85
CA SER A 78 -11.35 12.69 26.37
C SER A 78 -10.35 11.96 25.49
N GLY A 79 -9.58 12.69 24.69
CA GLY A 79 -8.52 12.18 23.82
C GLY A 79 -8.64 12.67 22.40
N LYS A 80 -7.67 12.27 21.57
CA LYS A 80 -7.62 12.58 20.14
C LYS A 80 -8.59 11.68 19.37
N VAL A 81 -9.16 12.19 18.28
CA VAL A 81 -10.12 11.43 17.46
C VAL A 81 -9.66 11.41 16.02
N MET A 82 -9.47 10.23 15.47
CA MET A 82 -9.21 9.99 14.05
C MET A 82 -10.36 9.20 13.45
N THR A 83 -11.00 9.72 12.41
CA THR A 83 -12.02 8.99 11.64
C THR A 83 -11.45 8.55 10.30
N THR A 84 -11.87 7.38 9.81
CA THR A 84 -11.73 7.09 8.38
C THR A 84 -12.69 7.97 7.60
N ASN A 85 -12.43 8.19 6.30
CA ASN A 85 -13.43 8.81 5.44
C ASN A 85 -14.53 7.80 5.12
N PHE A 86 -15.72 8.04 5.61
CA PHE A 86 -16.94 7.27 5.32
C PHE A 86 -18.17 8.19 5.22
N SER A 87 -19.21 7.69 4.57
CA SER A 87 -20.43 8.48 4.38
C SER A 87 -21.00 8.93 5.72
N GLY A 88 -21.11 10.24 5.93
CA GLY A 88 -21.65 10.83 7.15
C GLY A 88 -20.63 11.08 8.28
N CYS A 89 -19.34 10.77 8.12
CA CYS A 89 -18.33 11.04 9.14
C CYS A 89 -18.30 12.53 9.55
N ARG A 90 -18.58 13.44 8.62
CA ARG A 90 -18.69 14.89 8.91
C ARG A 90 -19.72 15.24 9.99
N TYR A 91 -20.77 14.44 10.16
CA TYR A 91 -21.79 14.72 11.15
C TYR A 91 -21.27 14.55 12.58
N LEU A 92 -20.31 13.67 12.82
CA LEU A 92 -19.63 13.56 14.11
C LEU A 92 -18.96 14.90 14.46
N LYS A 93 -18.19 15.46 13.53
CA LYS A 93 -17.53 16.76 13.75
C LYS A 93 -18.53 17.93 13.82
N LYS A 94 -19.60 17.90 13.01
CA LYS A 94 -20.63 18.97 13.03
C LYS A 94 -21.38 19.04 14.36
N ILE A 95 -21.65 17.87 14.97
CA ILE A 95 -22.37 17.80 16.26
C ILE A 95 -21.43 18.04 17.44
N LEU A 96 -20.13 17.71 17.29
CA LEU A 96 -19.10 17.90 18.32
C LEU A 96 -18.05 18.94 17.86
N PRO A 97 -18.43 20.19 17.61
CA PRO A 97 -17.53 21.20 17.02
C PRO A 97 -16.33 21.52 17.93
N TRP A 98 -16.48 21.38 19.24
CA TRP A 98 -15.40 21.59 20.23
C TRP A 98 -14.35 20.47 20.29
N ARG A 99 -14.69 19.28 19.76
CA ARG A 99 -13.76 18.14 19.73
C ARG A 99 -12.78 18.31 18.59
N LYS A 100 -11.48 18.23 18.88
CA LYS A 100 -10.45 18.18 17.84
C LYS A 100 -10.45 16.82 17.17
N MET A 101 -10.60 16.81 15.85
CA MET A 101 -10.75 15.59 15.06
C MET A 101 -9.98 15.67 13.75
N VAL A 102 -9.39 14.54 13.35
CA VAL A 102 -8.77 14.38 12.05
C VAL A 102 -9.52 13.33 11.22
N VAL A 103 -9.64 13.57 9.91
CA VAL A 103 -10.14 12.57 8.97
C VAL A 103 -8.98 11.99 8.15
N ASN A 104 -8.94 10.65 8.04
CA ASN A 104 -7.95 9.93 7.27
C ASN A 104 -8.55 9.43 5.95
N ILE A 105 -8.02 9.91 4.83
CA ILE A 105 -8.47 9.61 3.46
C ILE A 105 -7.37 8.82 2.75
N ARG A 106 -7.63 7.53 2.51
CA ARG A 106 -6.64 6.60 1.93
C ARG A 106 -6.76 6.42 0.41
N THR A 107 -7.80 6.97 -0.21
CA THR A 107 -7.99 6.89 -1.66
C THR A 107 -8.93 8.00 -2.15
N VAL A 108 -8.71 8.43 -3.37
CA VAL A 108 -9.68 9.17 -4.18
C VAL A 108 -10.62 8.19 -4.88
N SER A 109 -11.60 8.68 -5.61
CA SER A 109 -12.48 7.82 -6.40
C SER A 109 -11.72 7.02 -7.44
N VAL A 110 -12.01 5.71 -7.54
CA VAL A 110 -11.47 4.79 -8.55
C VAL A 110 -12.50 4.38 -9.60
N TYR A 111 -13.64 5.08 -9.68
CA TYR A 111 -14.62 4.80 -10.73
C TYR A 111 -14.05 5.13 -12.12
N LYS A 112 -14.28 4.23 -13.09
CA LYS A 112 -13.93 4.46 -14.50
C LYS A 112 -14.81 5.55 -15.13
N ASP A 113 -16.06 5.67 -14.68
CA ASP A 113 -17.00 6.72 -15.07
C ASP A 113 -16.59 8.05 -14.44
N SER A 114 -16.21 9.01 -15.26
CA SER A 114 -15.71 10.32 -14.81
C SER A 114 -16.74 11.12 -14.02
N SER A 115 -18.04 11.01 -14.35
CA SER A 115 -19.11 11.72 -13.63
C SER A 115 -19.32 11.16 -12.23
N LYS A 116 -19.31 9.82 -12.10
CA LYS A 116 -19.39 9.14 -10.80
C LYS A 116 -18.14 9.38 -9.97
N ALA A 117 -16.96 9.39 -10.61
CA ALA A 117 -15.70 9.72 -9.95
C ALA A 117 -15.73 11.15 -9.38
N ALA A 118 -16.16 12.13 -10.18
CA ALA A 118 -16.28 13.52 -9.75
C ALA A 118 -17.27 13.68 -8.59
N ALA A 119 -18.44 13.05 -8.69
CA ALA A 119 -19.45 13.09 -7.62
C ALA A 119 -18.95 12.48 -6.30
N GLN A 120 -18.22 11.35 -6.38
CA GLN A 120 -17.61 10.72 -5.20
C GLN A 120 -16.50 11.60 -4.62
N ASN A 121 -15.62 12.14 -5.43
CA ASN A 121 -14.55 13.04 -5.00
C ASN A 121 -15.09 14.30 -4.33
N GLU A 122 -16.15 14.90 -4.88
CA GLU A 122 -16.80 16.07 -4.26
C GLU A 122 -17.44 15.71 -2.90
N ARG A 123 -18.02 14.52 -2.75
CA ARG A 123 -18.53 14.05 -1.46
C ARG A 123 -17.39 13.88 -0.46
N ILE A 124 -16.28 13.21 -0.84
CA ILE A 124 -15.09 13.04 0.01
C ILE A 124 -14.58 14.41 0.45
N ARG A 125 -14.45 15.35 -0.48
CA ARG A 125 -14.04 16.72 -0.21
C ARG A 125 -14.94 17.42 0.80
N LYS A 126 -16.27 17.40 0.58
CA LYS A 126 -17.26 18.00 1.49
C LYS A 126 -17.21 17.40 2.89
N ASP A 127 -17.03 16.08 2.99
CA ASP A 127 -16.92 15.42 4.28
C ASP A 127 -15.61 15.83 4.99
N ALA A 128 -14.49 15.95 4.26
CA ALA A 128 -13.19 16.28 4.82
C ALA A 128 -13.07 17.73 5.33
N LEU A 129 -13.65 18.69 4.64
CA LEU A 129 -13.51 20.12 4.94
C LEU A 129 -14.00 20.51 6.35
N GLY A 130 -14.91 19.73 6.92
CA GLY A 130 -15.44 19.96 8.28
C GLY A 130 -14.44 19.65 9.40
N PHE A 131 -13.40 18.88 9.14
CA PHE A 131 -12.43 18.45 10.15
C PHE A 131 -11.34 19.49 10.40
N ASP A 132 -10.69 19.38 11.57
CA ASP A 132 -9.61 20.32 11.95
C ASP A 132 -8.35 20.04 11.12
N ARG A 133 -8.04 18.75 10.91
CA ARG A 133 -6.94 18.26 10.06
C ARG A 133 -7.40 17.15 9.14
N ILE A 134 -6.69 16.99 8.03
CA ILE A 134 -6.98 15.98 7.00
C ILE A 134 -5.70 15.22 6.72
N ILE A 135 -5.74 13.90 6.86
CA ILE A 135 -4.65 13.02 6.47
C ILE A 135 -4.95 12.48 5.07
N MET A 136 -3.99 12.63 4.17
CA MET A 136 -4.05 12.12 2.80
C MET A 136 -2.88 11.18 2.53
N ILE A 137 -3.13 10.17 1.70
CA ILE A 137 -2.08 9.21 1.31
C ILE A 137 -1.02 9.81 0.38
N SER A 138 -1.37 10.84 -0.39
CA SER A 138 -0.48 11.50 -1.34
C SER A 138 -0.86 12.96 -1.58
N LYS A 139 0.11 13.75 -1.98
CA LYS A 139 -0.09 15.15 -2.36
C LYS A 139 -0.99 15.26 -3.59
N GLY A 140 -0.77 14.44 -4.63
CA GLY A 140 -1.61 14.42 -5.83
C GLY A 140 -3.08 14.12 -5.53
N GLY A 141 -3.36 13.20 -4.58
CA GLY A 141 -4.73 12.93 -4.12
C GLY A 141 -5.37 14.14 -3.43
N ALA A 142 -4.61 14.89 -2.63
CA ALA A 142 -5.10 16.10 -1.98
C ALA A 142 -5.40 17.23 -3.00
N GLU A 143 -4.55 17.39 -4.00
CA GLU A 143 -4.72 18.36 -5.10
C GLU A 143 -5.94 17.98 -5.97
N GLN A 144 -6.10 16.71 -6.32
CA GLN A 144 -7.25 16.20 -7.06
C GLN A 144 -8.58 16.46 -6.33
N LEU A 145 -8.60 16.32 -5.00
CA LEU A 145 -9.74 16.66 -4.16
C LEU A 145 -9.88 18.17 -3.88
N LYS A 146 -8.96 19.00 -4.36
CA LYS A 146 -8.91 20.44 -4.12
C LYS A 146 -9.00 20.77 -2.62
N LEU A 147 -8.23 20.06 -1.80
CA LEU A 147 -8.22 20.28 -0.36
C LEU A 147 -7.30 21.45 0.01
N PRO A 148 -7.62 22.20 1.08
CA PRO A 148 -6.77 23.29 1.55
C PRO A 148 -5.50 22.74 2.19
N MET A 149 -4.36 22.84 1.49
CA MET A 149 -3.08 22.22 1.89
C MET A 149 -2.63 22.58 3.31
N LYS A 150 -3.01 23.76 3.81
CA LYS A 150 -2.75 24.17 5.21
C LYS A 150 -3.39 23.26 6.27
N LYS A 151 -4.44 22.52 5.91
CA LYS A 151 -5.10 21.53 6.78
C LYS A 151 -4.66 20.09 6.50
N VAL A 152 -3.91 19.86 5.43
CA VAL A 152 -3.54 18.53 4.98
C VAL A 152 -2.18 18.12 5.52
N ASP A 153 -2.10 16.91 6.06
CA ASP A 153 -0.86 16.19 6.33
C ASP A 153 -0.78 14.98 5.39
N ILE A 154 0.36 14.79 4.76
CA ILE A 154 0.60 13.60 3.94
C ILE A 154 1.14 12.51 4.85
N VAL A 155 0.44 11.37 4.83
CA VAL A 155 0.85 10.15 5.52
C VAL A 155 0.82 9.02 4.49
N GLY A 156 1.97 8.60 4.06
CA GLY A 156 2.17 7.64 2.98
C GLY A 156 1.63 6.24 3.30
N LEU A 157 1.91 5.30 2.39
CA LEU A 157 1.79 3.87 2.65
C LEU A 157 3.11 3.34 3.18
N GLY A 158 3.02 2.46 4.18
CA GLY A 158 4.16 1.69 4.61
C GLY A 158 4.17 0.28 4.00
N ALA A 159 5.27 -0.41 4.22
CA ALA A 159 5.43 -1.82 3.93
C ALA A 159 6.19 -2.52 5.05
N ASP A 160 6.00 -3.83 5.14
CA ASP A 160 6.78 -4.68 6.05
C ASP A 160 8.09 -5.14 5.38
N VAL A 161 9.04 -5.56 6.18
CA VAL A 161 10.16 -6.40 5.74
C VAL A 161 9.66 -7.83 5.64
N ILE A 162 9.56 -8.38 4.43
CA ILE A 162 9.14 -9.78 4.23
C ILE A 162 10.32 -10.74 4.40
N SER A 163 11.53 -10.29 4.03
CA SER A 163 12.77 -11.04 4.14
C SER A 163 13.88 -10.20 4.74
N ASP A 164 14.55 -10.75 5.72
CA ASP A 164 15.80 -10.25 6.32
C ASP A 164 17.05 -10.96 5.79
N THR A 165 16.88 -11.95 4.90
CA THR A 165 17.98 -12.72 4.29
C THR A 165 18.87 -11.80 3.46
N PRO A 166 20.20 -11.73 3.72
CA PRO A 166 21.13 -10.95 2.93
C PRO A 166 21.12 -11.35 1.44
N LYS A 167 21.26 -10.37 0.55
CA LYS A 167 21.24 -10.60 -0.90
C LYS A 167 22.61 -10.49 -1.53
N THR A 168 22.85 -11.38 -2.50
CA THR A 168 23.95 -11.27 -3.47
C THR A 168 23.35 -11.08 -4.86
N TYR A 169 24.07 -10.40 -5.75
CA TYR A 169 23.57 -10.05 -7.08
C TYR A 169 24.46 -10.64 -8.19
N ASP A 170 25.13 -11.77 -7.90
CA ASP A 170 26.00 -12.48 -8.84
C ASP A 170 25.21 -13.09 -10.01
N SER A 171 23.95 -13.41 -9.79
CA SER A 171 22.98 -13.86 -10.79
C SER A 171 21.63 -13.22 -10.54
N LEU A 172 20.84 -12.98 -11.59
CA LEU A 172 19.56 -12.30 -11.48
C LEU A 172 18.43 -13.27 -11.15
N ARG A 173 17.88 -13.16 -9.94
CA ARG A 173 16.70 -13.90 -9.49
C ARG A 173 15.54 -12.93 -9.27
N LEU A 174 14.68 -12.85 -10.29
CA LEU A 174 13.56 -11.90 -10.35
C LEU A 174 12.37 -12.44 -9.57
N LEU A 175 11.61 -11.53 -8.98
CA LEU A 175 10.33 -11.79 -8.31
C LEU A 175 9.26 -10.79 -8.74
N TYR A 176 8.15 -11.27 -9.26
CA TYR A 176 6.91 -10.51 -9.40
C TYR A 176 5.86 -11.04 -8.41
N VAL A 177 5.22 -10.16 -7.65
CA VAL A 177 4.09 -10.50 -6.78
C VAL A 177 2.97 -9.49 -7.00
N GLY A 178 1.86 -9.93 -7.59
CA GLY A 178 0.73 -9.03 -7.83
C GLY A 178 -0.37 -9.63 -8.67
N THR A 179 -1.43 -8.82 -8.89
CA THR A 179 -2.44 -9.15 -9.90
C THR A 179 -1.88 -8.95 -11.30
N MET A 180 -2.28 -9.81 -12.22
CA MET A 180 -1.94 -9.73 -13.64
C MET A 180 -3.10 -9.16 -14.47
N ASN A 181 -3.98 -8.36 -13.84
CA ASN A 181 -5.06 -7.70 -14.53
C ASN A 181 -4.59 -6.33 -15.05
N HIS A 182 -4.44 -6.20 -16.35
CA HIS A 182 -4.05 -4.95 -17.02
C HIS A 182 -2.74 -4.37 -16.46
N ARG A 183 -1.74 -5.23 -16.23
CA ARG A 183 -0.42 -4.85 -15.70
C ARG A 183 0.69 -4.91 -16.73
N ASP A 184 0.38 -5.42 -17.93
CA ASP A 184 1.35 -5.62 -19.03
C ASP A 184 2.53 -6.53 -18.64
N ILE A 185 2.32 -7.48 -17.74
CA ILE A 185 3.36 -8.41 -17.29
C ILE A 185 3.95 -9.24 -18.43
N PRO A 186 3.20 -9.61 -19.50
CA PRO A 186 3.79 -10.25 -20.67
C PRO A 186 4.99 -9.51 -21.26
N LYS A 187 5.07 -8.18 -21.17
CA LYS A 187 6.23 -7.40 -21.62
C LYS A 187 7.49 -7.74 -20.83
N THR A 188 7.37 -7.94 -19.50
CA THR A 188 8.51 -8.31 -18.65
C THR A 188 9.01 -9.72 -18.95
N ILE A 189 8.10 -10.63 -19.31
CA ILE A 189 8.42 -12.01 -19.71
C ILE A 189 9.22 -12.02 -21.01
N ARG A 190 8.76 -11.26 -22.02
CA ARG A 190 9.48 -11.12 -23.30
C ARG A 190 10.84 -10.45 -23.10
N GLY A 191 10.93 -9.41 -22.27
CA GLY A 191 12.20 -8.74 -21.94
C GLY A 191 13.17 -9.63 -21.20
N PHE A 192 12.70 -10.46 -20.27
CA PHE A 192 13.54 -11.46 -19.62
C PHE A 192 14.01 -12.54 -20.60
N HIS A 193 13.15 -13.01 -21.51
CA HIS A 193 13.54 -13.94 -22.57
C HIS A 193 14.63 -13.33 -23.48
N GLN A 194 14.47 -12.09 -23.92
CA GLN A 194 15.51 -11.39 -24.70
C GLN A 194 16.82 -11.27 -23.94
N TYR A 195 16.77 -11.03 -22.63
CA TYR A 195 17.95 -11.01 -21.76
C TYR A 195 18.65 -12.38 -21.73
N LEU A 196 17.91 -13.48 -21.55
CA LEU A 196 18.46 -14.84 -21.57
C LEU A 196 19.15 -15.21 -22.89
N LEU A 197 18.62 -14.74 -24.01
CA LEU A 197 19.21 -14.96 -25.35
C LEU A 197 20.49 -14.13 -25.57
N ALA A 198 20.62 -13.00 -24.88
CA ALA A 198 21.72 -12.06 -25.05
C ALA A 198 22.79 -12.12 -23.96
N SER A 199 22.61 -12.96 -22.94
CA SER A 199 23.52 -13.08 -21.79
C SER A 199 23.95 -14.51 -21.56
N ASP A 200 25.07 -14.67 -20.84
CA ASP A 200 25.61 -15.94 -20.35
C ASP A 200 25.17 -16.25 -18.90
N ASP A 201 24.16 -15.50 -18.36
CA ASP A 201 23.64 -15.72 -17.02
C ASP A 201 22.80 -17.00 -16.94
N SER A 202 23.50 -18.14 -16.83
CA SER A 202 22.92 -19.49 -16.78
C SER A 202 22.05 -19.72 -15.54
N GLU A 203 22.17 -18.90 -14.49
CA GLU A 203 21.46 -19.02 -13.23
C GLU A 203 20.25 -18.08 -13.12
N ALA A 204 20.07 -17.16 -14.07
CA ALA A 204 18.98 -16.20 -14.02
C ALA A 204 17.61 -16.90 -14.04
N THR A 205 16.72 -16.48 -13.11
CA THR A 205 15.36 -17.03 -12.98
C THR A 205 14.34 -15.93 -12.75
N TYR A 206 13.08 -16.21 -13.03
CA TYR A 206 11.99 -15.29 -12.80
C TYR A 206 10.80 -16.02 -12.14
N ASP A 207 10.58 -15.76 -10.85
CA ASP A 207 9.45 -16.28 -10.09
C ASP A 207 8.27 -15.32 -10.20
N ILE A 208 7.10 -15.82 -10.62
CA ILE A 208 5.88 -15.06 -10.84
C ILE A 208 4.78 -15.56 -9.92
N ILE A 209 4.31 -14.69 -9.03
CA ILE A 209 3.26 -14.98 -8.05
C ILE A 209 2.08 -14.06 -8.29
N GLY A 210 0.94 -14.64 -8.59
CA GLY A 210 -0.29 -13.90 -8.82
C GLY A 210 -1.24 -14.61 -9.73
N ASP A 211 -2.29 -13.89 -10.11
CA ASP A 211 -3.34 -14.37 -11.00
C ASP A 211 -4.00 -13.17 -11.69
N GLY A 212 -4.67 -13.39 -12.81
CA GLY A 212 -5.37 -12.35 -13.56
C GLY A 212 -5.59 -12.69 -15.02
N ASP A 213 -6.10 -11.73 -15.77
CA ASP A 213 -6.45 -11.87 -17.19
C ASP A 213 -5.24 -12.15 -18.10
N GLU A 214 -4.02 -11.71 -17.71
CA GLU A 214 -2.78 -11.96 -18.46
C GLU A 214 -2.13 -13.33 -18.14
N PHE A 215 -2.66 -14.08 -17.17
CA PHE A 215 -2.05 -15.33 -16.67
C PHE A 215 -1.89 -16.38 -17.78
N GLN A 216 -2.91 -16.58 -18.62
CA GLN A 216 -2.88 -17.60 -19.66
C GLN A 216 -1.88 -17.22 -20.77
N GLU A 217 -1.85 -15.96 -21.20
CA GLU A 217 -0.87 -15.47 -22.19
C GLU A 217 0.55 -15.72 -21.74
N ILE A 218 0.87 -15.43 -20.46
CA ILE A 218 2.19 -15.65 -19.88
C ILE A 218 2.54 -17.13 -19.92
N ARG A 219 1.62 -18.01 -19.50
CA ARG A 219 1.83 -19.45 -19.44
C ARG A 219 2.07 -20.04 -20.83
N ASP A 220 1.27 -19.63 -21.82
CA ASP A 220 1.40 -20.08 -23.21
C ASP A 220 2.75 -19.66 -23.80
N TYR A 221 3.15 -18.40 -23.56
CA TYR A 221 4.45 -17.90 -24.01
C TYR A 221 5.61 -18.66 -23.40
N VAL A 222 5.60 -18.90 -22.10
CA VAL A 222 6.62 -19.65 -21.37
C VAL A 222 6.77 -21.08 -21.91
N THR A 223 5.63 -21.74 -22.16
CA THR A 223 5.61 -23.12 -22.71
C THR A 223 6.11 -23.15 -24.15
N ALA A 224 5.61 -22.28 -25.01
CA ALA A 224 5.98 -22.22 -26.43
C ALA A 224 7.47 -21.94 -26.67
N ASN A 225 8.13 -21.25 -25.75
CA ASN A 225 9.54 -20.89 -25.85
C ASN A 225 10.46 -21.77 -24.94
N ASN A 226 9.95 -22.86 -24.36
CA ASN A 226 10.71 -23.79 -23.49
C ASN A 226 11.38 -23.11 -22.30
N LEU A 227 10.70 -22.10 -21.68
CA LEU A 227 11.25 -21.29 -20.60
C LEU A 227 10.85 -21.79 -19.19
N SER A 228 10.16 -22.92 -19.07
CA SER A 228 9.57 -23.38 -17.80
C SER A 228 10.58 -23.68 -16.68
N ASN A 229 11.84 -23.89 -17.00
CA ASN A 229 12.95 -24.04 -16.06
C ASN A 229 13.57 -22.70 -15.61
N ARG A 230 13.22 -21.60 -16.27
CA ARG A 230 13.76 -20.24 -16.02
C ARG A 230 12.70 -19.27 -15.51
N ILE A 231 11.46 -19.46 -15.93
CA ILE A 231 10.28 -18.64 -15.54
C ILE A 231 9.29 -19.57 -14.85
N ILE A 232 9.15 -19.40 -13.53
CA ILE A 232 8.32 -20.28 -12.69
C ILE A 232 7.06 -19.54 -12.28
N ILE A 233 5.91 -20.04 -12.71
CA ILE A 233 4.60 -19.44 -12.45
C ILE A 233 3.93 -20.18 -11.29
N HIS A 234 3.80 -19.51 -10.13
CA HIS A 234 3.34 -20.13 -8.89
C HIS A 234 1.83 -19.99 -8.64
N GLY A 235 1.10 -19.20 -9.46
CA GLY A 235 -0.27 -18.83 -9.17
C GLY A 235 -0.38 -17.93 -7.92
N ARG A 236 -1.59 -17.81 -7.38
CA ARG A 236 -1.86 -16.96 -6.23
C ARG A 236 -1.32 -17.59 -4.93
N LYS A 237 -0.61 -16.79 -4.12
CA LYS A 237 -0.13 -17.14 -2.79
C LYS A 237 -0.70 -16.19 -1.74
N ARG A 238 -0.84 -16.68 -0.50
CA ARG A 238 -1.19 -15.83 0.66
C ARG A 238 0.04 -15.04 1.09
N TYR A 239 -0.18 -13.92 1.78
CA TYR A 239 0.90 -13.04 2.22
C TYR A 239 1.96 -13.76 3.09
N ASN A 240 1.53 -14.63 3.99
CA ASN A 240 2.43 -15.42 4.85
C ASN A 240 3.20 -16.53 4.12
N GLU A 241 2.89 -16.81 2.87
CA GLU A 241 3.59 -17.77 2.02
C GLU A 241 4.67 -17.11 1.14
N LEU A 242 4.81 -15.77 1.19
CA LEU A 242 5.71 -15.03 0.30
C LEU A 242 7.17 -15.07 0.72
N LYS A 243 7.46 -15.23 2.02
CA LYS A 243 8.83 -15.16 2.56
C LYS A 243 9.85 -16.01 1.82
N PRO A 244 9.62 -17.29 1.49
CA PRO A 244 10.61 -18.12 0.78
C PRO A 244 11.02 -17.56 -0.60
N TYR A 245 10.10 -16.91 -1.30
CA TYR A 245 10.38 -16.26 -2.59
C TYR A 245 11.18 -14.98 -2.41
N PHE A 246 10.83 -14.18 -1.42
CA PHE A 246 11.61 -13.00 -1.04
C PHE A 246 13.01 -13.39 -0.54
N ASP A 247 13.17 -14.52 0.15
CA ASP A 247 14.48 -15.02 0.59
C ASP A 247 15.36 -15.43 -0.61
N LYS A 248 14.77 -16.10 -1.60
CA LYS A 248 15.47 -16.62 -2.80
C LYS A 248 15.85 -15.52 -3.78
N CYS A 249 14.96 -14.55 -4.00
CA CYS A 249 15.12 -13.56 -5.07
C CYS A 249 15.91 -12.33 -4.61
N ASN A 250 16.52 -11.62 -5.58
CA ASN A 250 17.31 -10.42 -5.36
C ASN A 250 16.86 -9.21 -6.20
N ILE A 251 15.97 -9.42 -7.19
CA ILE A 251 15.39 -8.37 -8.03
C ILE A 251 13.87 -8.36 -7.86
N GLY A 252 13.30 -7.22 -7.50
CA GLY A 252 11.85 -7.02 -7.42
C GLY A 252 11.29 -6.35 -8.67
N VAL A 253 10.28 -6.95 -9.30
CA VAL A 253 9.66 -6.39 -10.51
C VAL A 253 8.41 -5.62 -10.15
N ALA A 254 8.51 -4.29 -10.17
CA ALA A 254 7.44 -3.34 -9.89
C ALA A 254 6.91 -2.69 -11.19
N PHE A 255 6.43 -3.55 -12.09
CA PHE A 255 5.98 -3.14 -13.42
C PHE A 255 4.49 -2.84 -13.44
N VAL A 256 4.14 -1.65 -13.88
CA VAL A 256 2.76 -1.20 -14.13
C VAL A 256 2.75 -0.32 -15.37
N PRO A 257 1.67 -0.29 -16.17
CA PRO A 257 1.57 0.61 -17.32
C PRO A 257 1.70 2.08 -16.92
N ILE A 258 2.40 2.86 -17.76
CA ILE A 258 2.54 4.31 -17.58
C ILE A 258 1.29 4.98 -18.13
N ASN A 259 0.30 5.17 -17.27
CA ASN A 259 -0.96 5.83 -17.61
C ASN A 259 -1.53 6.57 -16.38
N GLU A 260 -2.61 7.35 -16.60
CA GLU A 260 -3.24 8.17 -15.56
C GLU A 260 -3.78 7.35 -14.38
N ALA A 261 -4.21 6.10 -14.60
CA ALA A 261 -4.76 5.25 -13.54
C ALA A 261 -3.71 4.84 -12.49
N TYR A 262 -2.45 4.69 -12.92
CA TYR A 262 -1.35 4.28 -12.03
C TYR A 262 -0.44 5.43 -11.60
N ARG A 263 -0.66 6.64 -12.11
CA ARG A 263 0.22 7.80 -11.89
C ARG A 263 0.46 8.14 -10.42
N HIS A 264 -0.58 8.05 -9.60
CA HIS A 264 -0.56 8.46 -8.18
C HIS A 264 -0.82 7.31 -7.21
N GLN A 265 -0.87 6.07 -7.70
CA GLN A 265 -1.10 4.90 -6.85
C GLN A 265 0.23 4.33 -6.37
N PRO A 266 0.56 4.39 -5.07
CA PRO A 266 1.77 3.79 -4.56
C PRO A 266 1.66 2.26 -4.65
N PRO A 267 2.52 1.60 -5.42
CA PRO A 267 2.56 0.15 -5.45
C PRO A 267 3.29 -0.34 -4.19
N THR A 268 2.55 -0.85 -3.24
CA THR A 268 3.08 -1.37 -1.97
C THR A 268 4.20 -2.40 -2.16
N LYS A 269 4.16 -3.14 -3.28
CA LYS A 269 5.20 -4.14 -3.60
C LYS A 269 6.58 -3.54 -3.81
N THR A 270 6.68 -2.35 -4.38
CA THR A 270 7.97 -1.66 -4.54
C THR A 270 8.65 -1.45 -3.19
N TYR A 271 7.87 -0.99 -2.19
CA TYR A 271 8.38 -0.80 -0.83
C TYR A 271 8.77 -2.13 -0.17
N GLU A 272 7.94 -3.18 -0.33
CA GLU A 272 8.22 -4.51 0.20
C GLU A 272 9.49 -5.11 -0.41
N TYR A 273 9.72 -4.94 -1.73
CA TYR A 273 10.93 -5.36 -2.41
C TYR A 273 12.16 -4.68 -1.81
N ILE A 274 12.19 -3.35 -1.82
CA ILE A 274 13.33 -2.56 -1.35
C ILE A 274 13.60 -2.86 0.13
N ASN A 275 12.57 -2.87 1.00
CA ASN A 275 12.71 -3.21 2.41
C ASN A 275 13.27 -4.60 2.65
N SER A 276 13.06 -5.52 1.72
CA SER A 276 13.54 -6.91 1.79
C SER A 276 14.84 -7.15 1.02
N GLY A 277 15.51 -6.08 0.57
CA GLY A 277 16.78 -6.17 -0.14
C GLY A 277 16.65 -6.60 -1.61
N LEU A 278 15.47 -6.54 -2.22
CA LEU A 278 15.34 -6.79 -3.66
C LEU A 278 15.53 -5.46 -4.41
N TYR A 279 16.55 -5.39 -5.26
CA TYR A 279 16.77 -4.23 -6.12
C TYR A 279 15.60 -4.10 -7.11
N ALA A 280 14.92 -2.95 -7.10
CA ALA A 280 13.67 -2.81 -7.82
C ALA A 280 13.88 -2.44 -9.30
N ILE A 281 13.22 -3.15 -10.22
CA ILE A 281 12.97 -2.67 -11.58
C ILE A 281 11.56 -2.10 -11.59
N ALA A 282 11.42 -0.79 -11.72
CA ALA A 282 10.14 -0.13 -11.62
C ALA A 282 9.84 0.74 -12.86
N THR A 283 8.59 0.75 -13.31
CA THR A 283 8.17 1.64 -14.38
C THR A 283 8.13 3.09 -13.90
N ARG A 284 8.55 4.03 -14.77
CA ARG A 284 8.67 5.45 -14.49
C ARG A 284 7.30 6.12 -14.36
N ASN A 285 6.71 6.02 -13.20
CA ASN A 285 5.55 6.84 -12.80
C ASN A 285 5.94 7.75 -11.65
N GLN A 286 5.10 8.74 -11.33
CA GLN A 286 5.43 9.75 -10.34
C GLN A 286 5.81 9.16 -8.97
N VAL A 287 5.13 8.12 -8.51
CA VAL A 287 5.40 7.53 -7.20
C VAL A 287 6.71 6.75 -7.21
N HIS A 288 7.01 6.02 -8.28
CA HIS A 288 8.30 5.34 -8.41
C HIS A 288 9.47 6.32 -8.52
N GLU A 289 9.29 7.48 -9.19
CA GLU A 289 10.31 8.53 -9.25
C GLU A 289 10.63 9.12 -7.87
N GLU A 290 9.64 9.17 -6.98
CA GLU A 290 9.82 9.62 -5.59
C GLU A 290 10.41 8.52 -4.68
N THR A 291 10.29 7.24 -5.05
CA THR A 291 10.61 6.09 -4.19
C THR A 291 11.90 5.37 -4.58
N VAL A 292 12.09 5.17 -5.89
CA VAL A 292 13.17 4.33 -6.42
C VAL A 292 14.38 5.19 -6.78
N HIS A 293 15.46 5.02 -6.03
CA HIS A 293 16.72 5.72 -6.22
C HIS A 293 17.78 4.76 -6.76
N LYS A 294 18.88 5.29 -7.30
CA LYS A 294 19.96 4.51 -7.92
C LYS A 294 20.51 3.36 -7.07
N ASP A 295 20.47 3.51 -5.73
CA ASP A 295 20.98 2.51 -4.80
C ASP A 295 19.93 1.43 -4.47
N SER A 296 18.64 1.67 -4.73
CA SER A 296 17.53 0.76 -4.43
C SER A 296 16.81 0.21 -5.65
N GLY A 297 17.09 0.74 -6.86
CA GLY A 297 16.44 0.26 -8.06
C GLY A 297 16.78 1.06 -9.32
N ILE A 298 16.14 0.67 -10.41
CA ILE A 298 16.22 1.32 -11.72
C ILE A 298 14.83 1.64 -12.24
N LEU A 299 14.69 2.83 -12.82
CA LEU A 299 13.46 3.30 -13.46
C LEU A 299 13.52 3.08 -14.96
N ILE A 300 12.46 2.47 -15.51
CA ILE A 300 12.31 2.16 -16.93
C ILE A 300 10.97 2.67 -17.48
N ASN A 301 10.84 2.80 -18.79
CA ASN A 301 9.54 2.90 -19.43
C ASN A 301 8.89 1.49 -19.50
N ASP A 302 7.58 1.44 -19.78
CA ASP A 302 6.81 0.20 -19.77
C ASP A 302 6.93 -0.58 -21.10
N THR A 303 8.19 -0.79 -21.55
CA THR A 303 8.49 -1.55 -22.79
C THR A 303 9.31 -2.81 -22.50
N THR A 304 9.22 -3.77 -23.41
CA THR A 304 9.99 -5.02 -23.39
C THR A 304 11.50 -4.75 -23.48
N GLU A 305 11.87 -3.84 -24.37
CA GLU A 305 13.27 -3.48 -24.65
C GLU A 305 13.94 -2.86 -23.44
N GLU A 306 13.30 -1.87 -22.83
CA GLU A 306 13.85 -1.22 -21.63
C GLU A 306 13.92 -2.16 -20.43
N PHE A 307 13.01 -3.12 -20.31
CA PHE A 307 13.11 -4.18 -19.30
C PHE A 307 14.34 -5.06 -19.53
N CYS A 308 14.58 -5.50 -20.77
CA CYS A 308 15.78 -6.26 -21.14
C CYS A 308 17.06 -5.47 -20.87
N ASP A 309 17.10 -4.20 -21.26
CA ASP A 309 18.29 -3.35 -21.08
C ASP A 309 18.55 -3.03 -19.60
N ALA A 310 17.49 -2.90 -18.79
CA ALA A 310 17.64 -2.79 -17.35
C ALA A 310 18.32 -4.03 -16.74
N LEU A 311 17.95 -5.24 -17.15
CA LEU A 311 18.58 -6.48 -16.68
C LEU A 311 20.06 -6.52 -17.05
N LYS A 312 20.43 -6.18 -18.29
CA LYS A 312 21.84 -6.08 -18.74
C LYS A 312 22.62 -5.08 -17.88
N LYS A 313 22.04 -3.91 -17.60
CA LYS A 313 22.65 -2.87 -16.79
C LYS A 313 22.84 -3.31 -15.34
N ILE A 314 21.84 -3.94 -14.75
CA ILE A 314 21.89 -4.46 -13.37
C ILE A 314 23.01 -5.50 -13.26
N ARG A 315 23.15 -6.39 -14.22
CA ARG A 315 24.22 -7.41 -14.25
C ARG A 315 25.64 -6.83 -14.24
N GLN A 316 25.81 -5.62 -14.74
CA GLN A 316 27.07 -4.87 -14.77
C GLN A 316 27.25 -3.92 -13.57
N THR A 317 26.22 -3.74 -12.74
CA THR A 317 26.22 -2.81 -11.63
C THR A 317 26.60 -3.52 -10.32
N LYS A 318 27.54 -2.97 -9.58
CA LYS A 318 27.80 -3.43 -8.21
C LYS A 318 26.69 -2.93 -7.29
N ILE A 319 25.86 -3.83 -6.80
CA ILE A 319 24.76 -3.54 -5.91
C ILE A 319 25.14 -3.96 -4.48
N ASP A 320 24.80 -3.11 -3.51
CA ASP A 320 25.00 -3.34 -2.08
C ASP A 320 23.63 -3.53 -1.39
N ASP A 321 23.40 -4.71 -0.78
CA ASP A 321 22.16 -5.06 -0.09
C ASP A 321 21.79 -4.05 1.02
N THR A 322 22.80 -3.55 1.73
CA THR A 322 22.59 -2.56 2.79
C THR A 322 22.06 -1.25 2.24
N LEU A 323 22.62 -0.79 1.12
CA LEU A 323 22.14 0.44 0.46
C LEU A 323 20.73 0.27 -0.12
N VAL A 324 20.42 -0.91 -0.70
CA VAL A 324 19.06 -1.21 -1.15
C VAL A 324 18.08 -1.08 0.01
N ARG A 325 18.33 -1.79 1.12
CA ARG A 325 17.44 -1.77 2.30
C ARG A 325 17.32 -0.38 2.93
N ASN A 326 18.39 0.38 2.98
CA ASN A 326 18.38 1.75 3.49
C ASN A 326 17.45 2.66 2.69
N GLY A 327 17.34 2.46 1.37
CA GLY A 327 16.38 3.14 0.51
C GLY A 327 14.91 2.87 0.89
N GLY A 328 14.64 1.76 1.57
CA GLY A 328 13.30 1.36 2.01
C GLY A 328 12.89 1.90 3.40
N ILE A 329 13.86 2.32 4.23
CA ILE A 329 13.58 2.76 5.61
C ILE A 329 12.46 3.81 5.71
N PRO A 330 12.40 4.84 4.85
CA PRO A 330 11.31 5.83 4.90
C PRO A 330 9.92 5.23 4.71
N TYR A 331 9.82 4.06 4.08
CA TYR A 331 8.57 3.38 3.74
C TYR A 331 8.25 2.21 4.66
N LEU A 332 8.97 2.03 5.77
CA LEU A 332 8.59 1.07 6.79
C LEU A 332 7.31 1.54 7.50
N TRP A 333 6.38 0.60 7.78
CA TRP A 333 5.17 0.94 8.53
C TRP A 333 5.46 1.67 9.84
N ARG A 334 6.53 1.28 10.54
CA ARG A 334 6.93 1.96 11.78
C ARG A 334 7.28 3.43 11.52
N THR A 335 8.09 3.72 10.50
CA THR A 335 8.47 5.09 10.12
C THR A 335 7.23 5.91 9.73
N ILE A 336 6.41 5.39 8.83
CA ILE A 336 5.17 6.08 8.40
C ILE A 336 4.24 6.37 9.60
N VAL A 337 4.07 5.41 10.52
CA VAL A 337 3.14 5.60 11.64
C VAL A 337 3.72 6.50 12.72
N MET A 338 4.99 6.35 13.07
CA MET A 338 5.58 7.08 14.20
C MET A 338 6.03 8.49 13.80
N ASP A 339 6.59 8.66 12.59
CA ASP A 339 7.18 9.95 12.19
C ASP A 339 6.15 10.82 11.44
N GLU A 340 5.24 10.24 10.66
CA GLU A 340 4.25 11.01 9.90
C GLU A 340 2.88 11.05 10.61
N LEU A 341 2.26 9.88 10.87
CA LEU A 341 0.91 9.82 11.42
C LEU A 341 0.84 10.34 12.85
N ALA A 342 1.74 9.90 13.74
CA ALA A 342 1.75 10.35 15.13
C ALA A 342 2.02 11.85 15.22
N THR A 343 2.95 12.38 14.39
CA THR A 343 3.22 13.82 14.28
C THR A 343 1.98 14.60 13.79
N SER A 344 1.24 14.07 12.82
CA SER A 344 -0.02 14.67 12.39
C SER A 344 -1.07 14.70 13.51
N LEU A 345 -1.16 13.62 14.29
CA LEU A 345 -2.07 13.54 15.43
C LEU A 345 -1.70 14.50 16.57
N GLU A 346 -0.45 14.89 16.72
CA GLU A 346 -0.03 15.89 17.73
C GLU A 346 -0.55 17.30 17.43
N LYS A 347 -0.91 17.60 16.19
CA LYS A 347 -1.43 18.90 15.78
C LYS A 347 -2.90 19.15 16.15
N ILE A 348 -3.57 18.15 16.77
CA ILE A 348 -4.96 18.24 17.22
C ILE A 348 -5.12 18.08 18.72
#